data_0c6a1f74d810afcf42c72e1ccbd510a1
#
_entry.id   0c6a1f74d810afcf42c72e1ccbd510a1
#
_cell.length_a   1.000
_cell.length_b   1.000
_cell.length_c   1.000
_cell.angle_alpha   90.00
_cell.angle_beta   90.00
_cell.angle_gamma   90.00
#
_symmetry.space_group_name_H-M   'P 1'
#
loop_
_entity.id
_entity.type
_entity.pdbx_description
1 polymer ?
#
loop_
_entity_poly.entity_id
_entity_poly.type
_entity_poly.pdbx_seq_one_letter_code
_entity_poly.pdbx_strand_id
1 'polypeptide(L)'
;GGRVVTGSGLLIGTQTDAFFVNIETGEQIAKATRGCEMSDITGFAVNSDKTLAYFGGRNGYIGAVNIKTHEAIKSLVVEKDNPNLLYEPVVAPNGSVFAGSKNGSVYNVKGDLSAVNWEYVHTGSSLANAFNYSHPCVDSENRFYITSGQTSNTTYIFDASGNVVDSWTYESGDNNQKQMGGNNYLDGVIYSAFIGGSSKNGVFVGKYVGGERASSWSTHGGDICGSCCVK
;
A
#
# COMPACT_ATOMS: atom_id res chain seq x y z
N GLY A 1 -10.59 0.79 -7.56
CA GLY A 1 -10.15 -0.59 -7.69
C GLY A 1 -8.71 -0.67 -8.17
N GLY A 2 -7.97 -1.63 -7.63
CA GLY A 2 -6.58 -1.89 -8.02
C GLY A 2 -6.48 -2.73 -9.29
N ARG A 3 -5.32 -2.68 -9.92
CA ARG A 3 -5.00 -3.52 -11.09
C ARG A 3 -3.51 -3.83 -11.12
N VAL A 4 -3.18 -5.02 -11.60
CA VAL A 4 -1.78 -5.44 -11.82
C VAL A 4 -1.70 -6.38 -13.02
N VAL A 5 -0.66 -6.23 -13.84
CA VAL A 5 -0.36 -7.15 -14.95
C VAL A 5 0.50 -8.29 -14.42
N THR A 6 0.08 -9.52 -14.67
CA THR A 6 0.75 -10.75 -14.22
C THR A 6 0.97 -11.68 -15.40
N GLY A 7 2.16 -11.69 -15.98
CA GLY A 7 2.41 -12.52 -17.17
C GLY A 7 1.44 -12.22 -18.30
N SER A 8 0.61 -13.19 -18.71
CA SER A 8 -0.41 -13.03 -19.76
C SER A 8 -1.74 -12.48 -19.28
N GLY A 9 -1.90 -12.22 -17.99
CA GLY A 9 -3.15 -11.80 -17.38
C GLY A 9 -3.11 -10.43 -16.74
N LEU A 10 -4.26 -9.79 -16.67
CA LEU A 10 -4.51 -8.59 -15.89
C LEU A 10 -5.40 -8.94 -14.70
N LEU A 11 -4.92 -8.73 -13.49
CA LEU A 11 -5.73 -8.83 -12.28
C LEU A 11 -6.38 -7.48 -12.00
N ILE A 12 -7.70 -7.47 -11.87
CA ILE A 12 -8.51 -6.28 -11.63
C ILE A 12 -9.29 -6.47 -10.34
N GLY A 13 -9.11 -5.56 -9.39
CA GLY A 13 -9.91 -5.48 -8.16
C GLY A 13 -11.10 -4.54 -8.34
N THR A 14 -12.25 -4.95 -7.87
CA THR A 14 -13.48 -4.16 -7.81
C THR A 14 -13.95 -3.97 -6.37
N GLN A 15 -15.15 -3.48 -6.16
CA GLN A 15 -15.73 -3.38 -4.82
C GLN A 15 -16.00 -4.75 -4.18
N THR A 16 -16.25 -5.78 -4.97
CA THR A 16 -16.71 -7.07 -4.44
C THR A 16 -15.86 -8.26 -4.86
N ASP A 17 -15.07 -8.11 -5.91
CA ASP A 17 -14.43 -9.24 -6.55
C ASP A 17 -13.06 -8.89 -7.15
N ALA A 18 -12.25 -9.90 -7.38
CA ALA A 18 -11.04 -9.82 -8.19
C ALA A 18 -11.19 -10.69 -9.44
N PHE A 19 -10.86 -10.12 -10.59
CA PHE A 19 -10.99 -10.77 -11.89
C PHE A 19 -9.62 -10.90 -12.56
N PHE A 20 -9.38 -12.05 -13.16
CA PHE A 20 -8.25 -12.27 -14.07
C PHE A 20 -8.73 -12.16 -15.49
N VAL A 21 -8.11 -11.30 -16.28
CA VAL A 21 -8.49 -10.99 -17.66
C VAL A 21 -7.30 -11.21 -18.57
N ASN A 22 -7.52 -11.85 -19.71
CA ASN A 22 -6.50 -11.98 -20.74
C ASN A 22 -6.22 -10.59 -21.33
N ILE A 23 -4.96 -10.16 -21.35
CA ILE A 23 -4.60 -8.80 -21.79
C ILE A 23 -4.68 -8.61 -23.32
N GLU A 24 -4.64 -9.70 -24.07
CA GLU A 24 -4.70 -9.66 -25.54
C GLU A 24 -6.14 -9.68 -26.04
N THR A 25 -6.99 -10.52 -25.43
CA THR A 25 -8.38 -10.70 -25.92
C THR A 25 -9.42 -9.91 -25.12
N GLY A 26 -9.08 -9.46 -23.90
CA GLY A 26 -10.02 -8.82 -23.00
C GLY A 26 -10.99 -9.80 -22.32
N GLU A 27 -10.87 -11.10 -22.59
CA GLU A 27 -11.76 -12.11 -22.02
C GLU A 27 -11.43 -12.40 -20.54
N GLN A 28 -12.46 -12.62 -19.74
CA GLN A 28 -12.29 -13.04 -18.35
C GLN A 28 -11.76 -14.48 -18.31
N ILE A 29 -10.56 -14.66 -17.75
CA ILE A 29 -9.95 -15.98 -17.52
C ILE A 29 -10.56 -16.63 -16.29
N ALA A 30 -10.64 -15.87 -15.19
CA ALA A 30 -11.13 -16.36 -13.91
C ALA A 30 -11.69 -15.23 -13.05
N LYS A 31 -12.48 -15.59 -12.06
CA LYS A 31 -12.89 -14.75 -10.95
C LYS A 31 -12.33 -15.40 -9.69
N ALA A 32 -11.60 -14.64 -8.87
CA ALA A 32 -11.13 -15.15 -7.60
C ALA A 32 -12.35 -15.54 -6.74
N THR A 33 -12.43 -16.81 -6.40
CA THR A 33 -13.52 -17.34 -5.61
C THR A 33 -13.41 -16.89 -4.16
N ARG A 34 -14.56 -16.71 -3.51
CA ARG A 34 -14.66 -16.21 -2.14
C ARG A 34 -14.03 -17.20 -1.13
N GLY A 35 -12.75 -17.14 -0.96
CA GLY A 35 -12.07 -17.74 0.21
C GLY A 35 -11.75 -16.70 1.28
N CYS A 36 -11.98 -15.41 0.96
CA CYS A 36 -11.81 -14.28 1.87
C CYS A 36 -12.89 -13.22 1.61
N GLU A 37 -13.11 -12.34 2.56
CA GLU A 37 -13.97 -11.18 2.35
C GLU A 37 -13.26 -10.20 1.41
N MET A 38 -13.75 -10.08 0.19
CA MET A 38 -13.28 -9.09 -0.77
C MET A 38 -14.31 -7.96 -0.85
N SER A 39 -13.95 -6.80 -0.31
CA SER A 39 -14.77 -5.60 -0.38
C SER A 39 -13.88 -4.38 -0.54
N ASP A 40 -14.18 -3.55 -1.53
CA ASP A 40 -13.43 -2.33 -1.86
C ASP A 40 -11.93 -2.57 -1.98
N ILE A 41 -11.51 -3.48 -2.86
CA ILE A 41 -10.10 -3.72 -3.15
C ILE A 41 -9.44 -2.41 -3.61
N THR A 42 -8.44 -1.96 -2.85
CA THR A 42 -7.81 -0.65 -3.06
C THR A 42 -6.70 -0.69 -4.08
N GLY A 43 -5.89 -1.72 -4.05
CA GLY A 43 -4.77 -1.95 -4.95
C GLY A 43 -4.12 -3.29 -4.67
N PHE A 44 -3.17 -3.67 -5.50
CA PHE A 44 -2.44 -4.93 -5.35
C PHE A 44 -0.95 -4.69 -5.20
N ALA A 45 -0.31 -5.52 -4.37
CA ALA A 45 1.13 -5.69 -4.31
C ALA A 45 1.49 -7.15 -4.54
N VAL A 46 2.50 -7.42 -5.34
CA VAL A 46 2.91 -8.78 -5.71
C VAL A 46 4.19 -9.16 -4.97
N ASN A 47 4.25 -10.39 -4.44
CA ASN A 47 5.46 -10.91 -3.81
C ASN A 47 6.58 -11.16 -4.83
N SER A 48 7.81 -11.34 -4.34
CA SER A 48 9.01 -11.45 -5.17
C SER A 48 8.99 -12.64 -6.12
N ASP A 49 8.37 -13.76 -5.72
CA ASP A 49 8.26 -14.97 -6.55
C ASP A 49 7.05 -14.94 -7.52
N LYS A 50 6.28 -13.85 -7.53
CA LYS A 50 5.12 -13.63 -8.41
C LYS A 50 4.02 -14.68 -8.29
N THR A 51 3.84 -15.21 -7.09
CA THR A 51 2.79 -16.20 -6.80
C THR A 51 1.56 -15.61 -6.16
N LEU A 52 1.74 -14.55 -5.36
CA LEU A 52 0.67 -13.91 -4.58
C LEU A 52 0.52 -12.43 -4.92
N ALA A 53 -0.71 -11.99 -5.06
CA ALA A 53 -1.08 -10.59 -5.09
C ALA A 53 -1.88 -10.25 -3.82
N TYR A 54 -1.32 -9.37 -2.98
CA TYR A 54 -1.95 -8.88 -1.77
C TYR A 54 -2.78 -7.66 -2.06
N PHE A 55 -3.85 -7.45 -1.30
CA PHE A 55 -4.71 -6.28 -1.39
C PHE A 55 -5.22 -5.84 -0.02
N GLY A 56 -5.46 -4.55 0.12
CA GLY A 56 -6.21 -3.99 1.23
C GLY A 56 -7.70 -3.93 0.89
N GLY A 57 -8.54 -3.91 1.90
CA GLY A 57 -9.98 -3.84 1.71
C GLY A 57 -10.70 -3.09 2.82
N ARG A 58 -11.98 -2.85 2.60
CA ARG A 58 -12.88 -2.34 3.63
C ARG A 58 -13.08 -3.41 4.71
N ASN A 59 -13.50 -2.99 5.90
CA ASN A 59 -13.65 -3.85 7.07
C ASN A 59 -12.33 -4.34 7.69
N GLY A 60 -11.24 -3.62 7.47
CA GLY A 60 -10.00 -3.79 8.22
C GLY A 60 -9.24 -5.07 7.94
N TYR A 61 -9.25 -5.57 6.71
CA TYR A 61 -8.51 -6.79 6.38
C TYR A 61 -7.50 -6.63 5.24
N ILE A 62 -6.50 -7.48 5.25
CA ILE A 62 -5.56 -7.72 4.16
C ILE A 62 -5.85 -9.11 3.59
N GLY A 63 -6.03 -9.18 2.28
CA GLY A 63 -6.25 -10.43 1.57
C GLY A 63 -5.15 -10.74 0.57
N ALA A 64 -5.15 -11.97 0.05
CA ALA A 64 -4.27 -12.39 -1.03
C ALA A 64 -4.99 -13.29 -2.03
N VAL A 65 -4.64 -13.17 -3.29
CA VAL A 65 -5.04 -14.10 -4.36
C VAL A 65 -3.81 -14.77 -4.96
N ASN A 66 -3.96 -16.04 -5.31
CA ASN A 66 -2.93 -16.76 -6.05
C ASN A 66 -2.99 -16.39 -7.53
N ILE A 67 -1.89 -15.87 -8.06
CA ILE A 67 -1.80 -15.41 -9.44
C ILE A 67 -1.88 -16.59 -10.44
N LYS A 68 -1.40 -17.77 -10.04
CA LYS A 68 -1.35 -18.95 -10.91
C LYS A 68 -2.63 -19.78 -10.89
N THR A 69 -3.20 -20.00 -9.68
CA THR A 69 -4.42 -20.80 -9.54
C THR A 69 -5.69 -19.99 -9.64
N HIS A 70 -5.58 -18.66 -9.59
CA HIS A 70 -6.68 -17.70 -9.62
C HIS A 70 -7.64 -17.79 -8.41
N GLU A 71 -7.15 -18.33 -7.30
CA GLU A 71 -7.94 -18.53 -6.10
C GLU A 71 -7.59 -17.50 -5.03
N ALA A 72 -8.60 -17.05 -4.30
CA ALA A 72 -8.38 -16.32 -3.06
C ALA A 72 -7.83 -17.30 -2.01
N ILE A 73 -6.66 -16.97 -1.44
CA ILE A 73 -5.98 -17.90 -0.54
C ILE A 73 -6.39 -17.65 0.89
N LYS A 74 -6.38 -16.39 1.32
CA LYS A 74 -6.55 -16.04 2.73
C LYS A 74 -6.86 -14.58 2.90
N SER A 75 -7.56 -14.27 3.97
CA SER A 75 -7.63 -12.92 4.53
C SER A 75 -7.26 -12.92 6.00
N LEU A 76 -6.67 -11.83 6.46
CA LEU A 76 -6.38 -11.55 7.85
C LEU A 76 -7.08 -10.26 8.25
N VAL A 77 -7.98 -10.33 9.21
CA VAL A 77 -8.61 -9.15 9.81
C VAL A 77 -7.61 -8.53 10.79
N VAL A 78 -7.15 -7.33 10.51
CA VAL A 78 -6.19 -6.59 11.34
C VAL A 78 -6.87 -5.54 12.21
N GLU A 79 -7.96 -4.93 11.76
CA GLU A 79 -8.78 -3.99 12.52
C GLU A 79 -10.10 -4.63 12.93
N LYS A 80 -10.22 -5.06 14.20
CA LYS A 80 -11.41 -5.76 14.70
C LYS A 80 -12.43 -4.83 15.32
N ASP A 81 -11.98 -3.83 16.08
CA ASP A 81 -12.85 -3.03 16.92
C ASP A 81 -13.46 -1.80 16.23
N ASN A 82 -12.79 -1.28 15.23
CA ASN A 82 -13.26 -0.16 14.41
C ASN A 82 -12.79 -0.34 12.96
N PRO A 83 -13.33 -1.35 12.25
CA PRO A 83 -12.82 -1.71 10.93
C PRO A 83 -12.99 -0.57 9.94
N ASN A 84 -11.92 -0.25 9.24
CA ASN A 84 -11.89 0.81 8.24
C ASN A 84 -11.19 0.34 6.97
N LEU A 85 -11.09 1.22 5.98
CA LEU A 85 -10.44 0.94 4.72
C LEU A 85 -8.93 0.86 4.90
N LEU A 86 -8.33 -0.29 4.58
CA LEU A 86 -6.90 -0.45 4.38
C LEU A 86 -6.56 -0.07 2.94
N TYR A 87 -5.53 0.75 2.80
CA TYR A 87 -5.05 1.17 1.50
C TYR A 87 -4.14 0.12 0.87
N GLU A 88 -3.70 0.41 -0.35
CA GLU A 88 -2.83 -0.46 -1.12
C GLU A 88 -1.61 -0.90 -0.32
N PRO A 89 -1.37 -2.21 -0.19
CA PRO A 89 -0.23 -2.72 0.53
C PRO A 89 1.07 -2.58 -0.26
N VAL A 90 2.20 -2.78 0.43
CA VAL A 90 3.52 -3.05 -0.17
C VAL A 90 4.12 -4.29 0.43
N VAL A 91 4.97 -4.96 -0.33
CA VAL A 91 5.67 -6.19 0.11
C VAL A 91 7.13 -5.88 0.35
N ALA A 92 7.60 -6.17 1.56
CA ALA A 92 8.99 -6.00 1.93
C ALA A 92 9.89 -7.13 1.39
N PRO A 93 11.21 -6.92 1.29
CA PRO A 93 12.17 -7.95 0.89
C PRO A 93 12.13 -9.22 1.74
N ASN A 94 11.83 -9.09 3.03
CA ASN A 94 11.66 -10.24 3.95
C ASN A 94 10.32 -10.98 3.77
N GLY A 95 9.48 -10.58 2.81
CA GLY A 95 8.19 -11.19 2.51
C GLY A 95 7.04 -10.71 3.38
N SER A 96 7.26 -9.83 4.36
CA SER A 96 6.17 -9.23 5.14
C SER A 96 5.39 -8.20 4.30
N VAL A 97 4.13 -7.97 4.68
CA VAL A 97 3.23 -7.07 3.97
C VAL A 97 2.85 -5.91 4.88
N PHE A 98 2.96 -4.69 4.38
CA PHE A 98 2.60 -3.46 5.09
C PHE A 98 1.36 -2.83 4.46
N ALA A 99 0.48 -2.30 5.31
CA ALA A 99 -0.66 -1.51 4.89
C ALA A 99 -0.99 -0.42 5.90
N GLY A 100 -1.37 0.74 5.40
CA GLY A 100 -1.90 1.84 6.21
C GLY A 100 -3.43 1.84 6.20
N SER A 101 -4.02 2.20 7.33
CA SER A 101 -5.46 2.32 7.48
C SER A 101 -5.92 3.77 7.48
N LYS A 102 -7.12 3.99 6.98
CA LYS A 102 -7.78 5.29 7.01
C LYS A 102 -7.92 5.85 8.43
N ASN A 103 -8.03 5.02 9.45
CA ASN A 103 -8.18 5.45 10.84
C ASN A 103 -6.87 5.79 11.57
N GLY A 104 -5.72 5.72 10.89
CA GLY A 104 -4.44 6.11 11.45
C GLY A 104 -3.58 4.97 11.96
N SER A 105 -3.96 3.73 11.71
CA SER A 105 -3.12 2.56 12.02
C SER A 105 -2.26 2.16 10.84
N VAL A 106 -1.12 1.55 11.14
CA VAL A 106 -0.22 0.87 10.19
C VAL A 106 -0.02 -0.55 10.67
N TYR A 107 -0.13 -1.49 9.76
CA TYR A 107 0.02 -2.91 10.03
C TYR A 107 1.17 -3.49 9.24
N ASN A 108 1.97 -4.33 9.88
CA ASN A 108 2.85 -5.28 9.23
C ASN A 108 2.38 -6.68 9.54
N VAL A 109 2.18 -7.48 8.51
CA VAL A 109 1.68 -8.84 8.63
C VAL A 109 2.63 -9.83 7.96
N LYS A 110 2.58 -11.08 8.38
CA LYS A 110 3.30 -12.17 7.70
C LYS A 110 2.80 -12.34 6.27
N GLY A 111 3.69 -12.68 5.34
CA GLY A 111 3.33 -12.91 3.94
C GLY A 111 2.34 -14.06 3.73
N ASP A 112 2.29 -15.03 4.63
CA ASP A 112 1.27 -16.11 4.62
C ASP A 112 -0.06 -15.69 5.25
N LEU A 113 -0.18 -14.43 5.69
CA LEU A 113 -1.34 -13.87 6.38
C LEU A 113 -1.74 -14.66 7.66
N SER A 114 -0.79 -15.33 8.32
CA SER A 114 -1.06 -16.10 9.52
C SER A 114 -1.18 -15.24 10.77
N ALA A 115 -0.50 -14.09 10.80
CA ALA A 115 -0.47 -13.21 11.96
C ALA A 115 -0.07 -11.77 11.61
N VAL A 116 -0.45 -10.85 12.48
CA VAL A 116 0.12 -9.49 12.55
C VAL A 116 1.47 -9.60 13.25
N ASN A 117 2.53 -9.05 12.65
CA ASN A 117 3.85 -8.94 13.26
C ASN A 117 3.86 -7.79 14.27
N TRP A 118 3.37 -6.63 13.83
CA TRP A 118 3.21 -5.45 14.67
C TRP A 118 2.14 -4.50 14.10
N GLU A 119 1.66 -3.63 14.98
CA GLU A 119 0.72 -2.55 14.69
C GLU A 119 1.28 -1.25 15.26
N TYR A 120 1.13 -0.17 14.52
CA TYR A 120 1.32 1.20 15.00
C TYR A 120 0.00 1.94 14.93
N VAL A 121 -0.35 2.63 16.02
CA VAL A 121 -1.53 3.49 16.09
C VAL A 121 -1.08 4.95 16.18
N HIS A 122 -1.47 5.75 15.20
CA HIS A 122 -1.16 7.17 15.22
C HIS A 122 -1.93 7.88 16.35
N THR A 123 -1.21 8.62 17.19
CA THR A 123 -1.74 9.27 18.40
C THR A 123 -2.03 10.77 18.22
N GLY A 124 -2.29 11.22 17.02
CA GLY A 124 -2.57 12.64 16.73
C GLY A 124 -4.01 13.07 17.04
N SER A 125 -4.25 14.37 17.09
CA SER A 125 -5.55 14.98 17.42
C SER A 125 -6.67 14.73 16.39
N SER A 126 -6.37 14.12 15.27
CA SER A 126 -7.33 13.73 14.24
C SER A 126 -6.94 12.40 13.63
N LEU A 127 -7.37 11.31 14.26
CA LEU A 127 -7.15 9.95 13.77
C LEU A 127 -7.92 9.67 12.47
N ALA A 128 -9.09 10.30 12.31
CA ALA A 128 -9.91 10.13 11.13
C ALA A 128 -9.16 10.62 9.88
N ASN A 129 -8.94 9.70 8.95
CA ASN A 129 -8.26 9.93 7.67
C ASN A 129 -6.74 10.19 7.75
N ALA A 130 -6.05 9.81 8.83
CA ALA A 130 -4.61 10.07 8.97
C ALA A 130 -3.81 9.54 7.78
N PHE A 131 -4.01 8.29 7.38
CA PHE A 131 -3.34 7.70 6.21
C PHE A 131 -4.26 7.57 4.97
N ASN A 132 -5.31 8.39 4.90
CA ASN A 132 -6.20 8.42 3.75
C ASN A 132 -5.44 8.87 2.49
N TYR A 133 -5.55 8.09 1.41
CA TYR A 133 -4.81 8.28 0.15
C TYR A 133 -3.28 8.21 0.29
N SER A 134 -2.76 7.70 1.40
CA SER A 134 -1.34 7.48 1.56
C SER A 134 -0.93 6.17 0.92
N HIS A 135 -0.09 6.26 -0.09
CA HIS A 135 0.51 5.10 -0.73
C HIS A 135 1.90 4.91 -0.13
N PRO A 136 2.15 3.78 0.54
CA PRO A 136 3.43 3.53 1.18
C PRO A 136 4.51 3.09 0.18
N CYS A 137 5.76 3.09 0.65
CA CYS A 137 6.86 2.38 0.00
C CYS A 137 7.76 1.70 1.03
N VAL A 138 8.63 0.81 0.57
CA VAL A 138 9.57 0.05 1.40
C VAL A 138 10.92 -0.03 0.70
N ASP A 139 12.00 0.00 1.48
CA ASP A 139 13.37 -0.15 0.97
C ASP A 139 13.95 -1.56 1.17
N SER A 140 15.20 -1.76 0.75
CA SER A 140 15.89 -3.05 0.85
C SER A 140 16.19 -3.50 2.29
N GLU A 141 16.17 -2.58 3.24
CA GLU A 141 16.37 -2.85 4.66
C GLU A 141 15.06 -3.16 5.40
N ASN A 142 13.94 -3.28 4.67
CA ASN A 142 12.58 -3.45 5.18
C ASN A 142 12.08 -2.24 6.00
N ARG A 143 12.64 -1.05 5.76
CA ARG A 143 12.10 0.18 6.33
C ARG A 143 10.87 0.59 5.53
N PHE A 144 9.81 0.94 6.24
CA PHE A 144 8.52 1.29 5.68
C PHE A 144 8.27 2.79 5.81
N TYR A 145 7.79 3.40 4.75
CA TYR A 145 7.56 4.84 4.64
C TYR A 145 6.10 5.11 4.33
N ILE A 146 5.44 5.92 5.16
CA ILE A 146 4.04 6.31 4.96
C ILE A 146 3.82 7.75 5.43
N THR A 147 2.96 8.48 4.73
CA THR A 147 2.67 9.87 5.06
C THR A 147 1.24 10.05 5.55
N SER A 148 1.06 10.74 6.67
CA SER A 148 -0.25 11.16 7.18
C SER A 148 -0.73 12.42 6.45
N GLY A 149 -1.08 12.26 5.18
CA GLY A 149 -1.27 13.40 4.26
C GLY A 149 -2.51 14.27 4.51
N GLN A 150 -3.50 13.79 5.25
CA GLN A 150 -4.72 14.59 5.50
C GLN A 150 -4.75 15.31 6.85
N THR A 151 -3.85 14.95 7.75
CA THR A 151 -3.86 15.49 9.11
C THR A 151 -2.65 16.32 9.45
N SER A 152 -1.45 15.89 9.05
CA SER A 152 -0.21 16.55 9.47
C SER A 152 0.85 16.66 8.40
N ASN A 153 0.65 16.09 7.20
CA ASN A 153 1.69 15.99 6.16
C ASN A 153 3.02 15.43 6.68
N THR A 154 2.94 14.54 7.67
CA THR A 154 4.12 13.93 8.28
C THR A 154 4.38 12.58 7.65
N THR A 155 5.58 12.38 7.16
CA THR A 155 6.07 11.08 6.71
C THR A 155 6.76 10.41 7.88
N TYR A 156 6.36 9.17 8.15
CA TYR A 156 6.94 8.30 9.17
C TYR A 156 7.80 7.24 8.50
N ILE A 157 8.94 6.95 9.13
CA ILE A 157 9.81 5.83 8.76
C ILE A 157 9.75 4.81 9.89
N PHE A 158 9.35 3.59 9.55
CA PHE A 158 9.35 2.46 10.47
C PHE A 158 10.49 1.51 10.14
N ASP A 159 11.14 0.96 11.16
CA ASP A 159 12.01 -0.19 11.01
C ASP A 159 11.19 -1.49 10.82
N ALA A 160 11.90 -2.60 10.58
CA ALA A 160 11.26 -3.91 10.42
C ALA A 160 10.50 -4.38 11.67
N SER A 161 10.81 -3.82 12.85
CA SER A 161 10.19 -4.14 14.13
C SER A 161 9.00 -3.25 14.50
N GLY A 162 8.70 -2.23 13.67
CA GLY A 162 7.58 -1.33 13.88
C GLY A 162 7.90 -0.09 14.72
N ASN A 163 9.18 0.16 15.02
CA ASN A 163 9.57 1.41 15.68
C ASN A 163 9.63 2.54 14.66
N VAL A 164 9.11 3.71 15.02
CA VAL A 164 9.34 4.94 14.26
C VAL A 164 10.80 5.36 14.48
N VAL A 165 11.62 5.23 13.45
CA VAL A 165 13.06 5.55 13.49
C VAL A 165 13.37 6.97 13.04
N ASP A 166 12.49 7.56 12.21
CA ASP A 166 12.54 8.96 11.82
C ASP A 166 11.18 9.44 11.38
N SER A 167 10.97 10.75 11.36
CA SER A 167 9.80 11.38 10.78
C SER A 167 10.12 12.80 10.35
N TRP A 168 9.42 13.29 9.34
CA TRP A 168 9.48 14.71 8.98
C TRP A 168 8.12 15.21 8.55
N THR A 169 7.86 16.48 8.82
CA THR A 169 6.65 17.18 8.43
C THR A 169 6.95 18.13 7.29
N TYR A 170 6.16 18.06 6.23
CA TYR A 170 6.18 19.08 5.20
C TYR A 170 5.32 20.26 5.64
N GLU A 171 5.99 21.36 5.98
CA GLU A 171 5.34 22.62 6.30
C GLU A 171 5.10 23.39 5.00
N SER A 172 3.88 23.41 4.54
CA SER A 172 3.46 24.34 3.50
C SER A 172 3.00 25.63 4.15
N GLY A 173 3.24 26.76 3.53
CA GLY A 173 2.65 28.03 3.94
C GLY A 173 1.11 28.08 3.81
N ASP A 174 0.50 27.03 3.29
CA ASP A 174 -0.94 26.81 3.16
C ASP A 174 -1.33 25.54 3.94
N ASN A 175 -2.00 25.74 5.08
CA ASN A 175 -2.43 24.68 6.00
C ASN A 175 -3.41 23.66 5.41
N ASN A 176 -3.75 23.76 4.14
CA ASN A 176 -4.68 22.88 3.44
C ASN A 176 -4.03 21.93 2.44
N GLN A 177 -2.70 21.84 2.40
CA GLN A 177 -2.05 20.88 1.51
C GLN A 177 -2.20 19.47 2.05
N LYS A 178 -2.56 18.55 1.15
CA LYS A 178 -2.79 17.14 1.45
C LYS A 178 -1.92 16.30 0.55
N GLN A 179 -1.37 15.21 1.08
CA GLN A 179 -0.79 14.21 0.20
C GLN A 179 -1.89 13.58 -0.65
N MET A 180 -1.75 13.65 -1.95
CA MET A 180 -2.67 13.04 -2.92
C MET A 180 -1.95 12.08 -3.87
N GLY A 181 -0.66 11.85 -3.64
CA GLY A 181 0.16 10.92 -4.39
C GLY A 181 0.91 9.96 -3.48
N GLY A 182 1.46 8.92 -4.08
CA GLY A 182 2.25 7.93 -3.35
C GLY A 182 3.60 8.46 -2.90
N ASN A 183 4.19 7.75 -1.94
CA ASN A 183 5.60 7.83 -1.67
C ASN A 183 6.34 6.92 -2.66
N ASN A 184 7.40 7.42 -3.26
CA ASN A 184 8.30 6.64 -4.09
C ASN A 184 9.71 6.74 -3.54
N TYR A 185 10.40 5.62 -3.49
CA TYR A 185 11.78 5.55 -3.07
C TYR A 185 12.71 5.33 -4.27
N LEU A 186 13.69 6.21 -4.43
CA LEU A 186 14.70 6.10 -5.47
C LEU A 186 16.04 6.59 -4.95
N ASP A 187 17.08 5.75 -5.05
CA ASP A 187 18.47 6.10 -4.77
C ASP A 187 18.69 6.81 -3.41
N GLY A 188 18.07 6.29 -2.37
CA GLY A 188 18.16 6.86 -1.04
C GLY A 188 17.24 8.07 -0.80
N VAL A 189 16.39 8.44 -1.75
CA VAL A 189 15.48 9.59 -1.64
C VAL A 189 14.03 9.12 -1.64
N ILE A 190 13.26 9.58 -0.67
CA ILE A 190 11.80 9.47 -0.68
C ILE A 190 11.22 10.70 -1.38
N TYR A 191 10.42 10.44 -2.39
CA TYR A 191 9.65 11.46 -3.10
C TYR A 191 8.18 11.37 -2.70
N SER A 192 7.61 12.47 -2.25
CA SER A 192 6.19 12.59 -1.87
C SER A 192 5.53 13.69 -2.67
N ALA A 193 4.30 13.46 -3.12
CA ALA A 193 3.51 14.43 -3.85
C ALA A 193 2.41 15.00 -2.96
N PHE A 194 2.30 16.33 -2.91
CA PHE A 194 1.28 17.06 -2.17
C PHE A 194 0.49 17.95 -3.12
N ILE A 195 -0.81 18.08 -2.90
CA ILE A 195 -1.68 18.98 -3.66
C ILE A 195 -2.23 20.03 -2.69
N GLY A 196 -2.03 21.29 -3.02
CA GLY A 196 -2.52 22.42 -2.22
C GLY A 196 -4.02 22.66 -2.35
N GLY A 197 -4.66 23.07 -1.23
CA GLY A 197 -6.11 23.26 -1.15
C GLY A 197 -6.67 24.33 -2.09
N SER A 198 -6.24 25.57 -1.98
CA SER A 198 -6.78 26.70 -2.75
C SER A 198 -6.01 27.00 -4.05
N SER A 199 -4.73 26.69 -4.10
CA SER A 199 -3.88 27.05 -5.26
C SER A 199 -3.87 26.01 -6.38
N LYS A 200 -4.40 24.82 -6.18
CA LYS A 200 -4.40 23.67 -7.13
C LYS A 200 -3.00 23.28 -7.65
N ASN A 201 -1.95 23.82 -7.08
CA ASN A 201 -0.58 23.53 -7.48
C ASN A 201 -0.06 22.33 -6.70
N GLY A 202 0.45 21.33 -7.41
CA GLY A 202 1.16 20.20 -6.80
C GLY A 202 2.57 20.59 -6.39
N VAL A 203 3.05 20.02 -5.29
CA VAL A 203 4.43 20.13 -4.83
C VAL A 203 4.99 18.74 -4.68
N PHE A 204 6.20 18.53 -5.21
CA PHE A 204 6.99 17.32 -4.98
C PHE A 204 8.06 17.66 -3.96
N VAL A 205 8.18 16.81 -2.96
CA VAL A 205 9.21 16.91 -1.92
C VAL A 205 10.05 15.65 -1.97
N GLY A 206 11.37 15.82 -2.12
CA GLY A 206 12.34 14.74 -1.99
C GLY A 206 13.12 14.89 -0.69
N LYS A 207 13.22 13.80 0.09
CA LYS A 207 14.09 13.75 1.27
C LYS A 207 15.04 12.58 1.15
N TYR A 208 16.35 12.85 1.30
CA TYR A 208 17.36 11.80 1.37
C TYR A 208 17.27 11.07 2.71
N VAL A 209 17.14 9.74 2.67
CA VAL A 209 16.99 8.87 3.83
C VAL A 209 18.01 7.72 3.83
N GLY A 210 18.83 7.62 2.76
CA GLY A 210 19.82 6.55 2.58
C GLY A 210 19.19 5.19 2.23
N GLY A 211 20.02 4.18 2.11
CA GLY A 211 19.62 2.81 1.77
C GLY A 211 19.46 2.55 0.27
N GLU A 212 19.06 1.34 -0.07
CA GLU A 212 18.84 0.90 -1.44
C GLU A 212 17.34 0.55 -1.65
N ARG A 213 16.91 0.57 -2.90
CA ARG A 213 15.56 0.18 -3.27
C ARG A 213 15.34 -1.32 -3.05
N ALA A 214 14.17 -1.69 -2.54
CA ALA A 214 13.76 -3.09 -2.49
C ALA A 214 13.56 -3.65 -3.91
N SER A 215 13.91 -4.92 -4.10
CA SER A 215 13.70 -5.65 -5.36
C SER A 215 12.27 -6.18 -5.54
N SER A 216 11.45 -6.10 -4.48
CA SER A 216 10.05 -6.54 -4.46
C SER A 216 9.11 -5.39 -4.83
N TRP A 217 7.79 -5.62 -4.71
CA TRP A 217 6.75 -4.60 -4.91
C TRP A 217 6.78 -3.56 -3.79
N SER A 218 7.67 -2.60 -3.95
CA SER A 218 8.09 -1.68 -2.90
C SER A 218 7.42 -0.30 -2.94
N THR A 219 6.67 -0.01 -4.00
CA THR A 219 5.99 1.29 -4.18
C THR A 219 4.61 1.11 -4.78
N HIS A 220 3.78 2.15 -4.71
CA HIS A 220 2.52 2.20 -5.43
C HIS A 220 2.74 1.95 -6.93
N GLY A 221 1.98 1.02 -7.50
CA GLY A 221 2.13 0.63 -8.89
C GLY A 221 3.32 -0.27 -9.20
N GLY A 222 4.07 -0.75 -8.20
CA GLY A 222 5.07 -1.81 -8.29
C GLY A 222 6.45 -1.38 -8.75
N ASP A 223 6.60 -0.29 -9.44
CA ASP A 223 7.89 0.27 -9.85
C ASP A 223 7.94 1.80 -9.71
N ILE A 224 9.10 2.37 -9.96
CA ILE A 224 9.33 3.82 -9.89
C ILE A 224 8.42 4.63 -10.82
N CYS A 225 7.97 4.02 -11.91
CA CYS A 225 7.07 4.65 -12.88
C CYS A 225 5.60 4.39 -12.57
N GLY A 226 5.27 3.60 -11.53
CA GLY A 226 3.90 3.23 -11.20
C GLY A 226 3.22 2.40 -12.29
N SER A 227 4.00 1.60 -13.04
CA SER A 227 3.52 0.89 -14.23
C SER A 227 2.55 -0.25 -13.92
N CYS A 228 2.44 -0.66 -12.66
CA CYS A 228 1.63 -1.79 -12.23
C CYS A 228 1.92 -3.09 -13.00
N CYS A 229 3.13 -3.23 -13.49
CA CYS A 229 3.57 -4.39 -14.26
C CYS A 229 4.57 -5.22 -13.46
N VAL A 230 4.38 -6.52 -13.47
CA VAL A 230 5.36 -7.50 -12.99
C VAL A 230 6.17 -7.96 -14.18
N LYS A 231 7.45 -7.58 -14.23
CA LYS A 231 8.39 -8.03 -15.26
C LYS A 231 8.91 -9.42 -14.97
#